data_74230a9db613a16e5f763323366b5574
#
_entry.id   74230a9db613a16e5f763323366b5574
#
_cell.length_a   1.000
_cell.length_b   1.000
_cell.length_c   1.000
_cell.angle_alpha   90.00
_cell.angle_beta   90.00
_cell.angle_gamma   90.00
#
_symmetry.space_group_name_H-M   'P 1'
#
loop_
_entity.id
_entity.type
_entity.pdbx_description
1 polymer ?
#
loop_
_entity_poly.entity_id
_entity_poly.type
_entity_poly.pdbx_seq_one_letter_code
_entity_poly.pdbx_strand_id
1 'polypeptide(L)'
;GEAKLFKELWEIRRHECVVCGAHIEEAGPINFSHLLPKGSYRSMRLDPRNIHIKCAPCHERWHQHGADGLRYSFQWRNIIWMYDDLKEEYNLRMSAQLSGKA
;
A
#
# COMPACT_ATOMS: atom_id res chain seq x y z
N GLY A 1 -8.59 2.97 14.84
CA GLY A 1 -8.96 2.44 13.56
C GLY A 1 -8.24 3.07 12.38
N GLU A 2 -8.77 2.82 11.23
CA GLU A 2 -8.18 3.24 9.96
C GLU A 2 -8.06 4.76 9.84
N ALA A 3 -9.12 5.48 10.22
CA ALA A 3 -9.14 6.96 10.13
C ALA A 3 -8.05 7.59 11.00
N LYS A 4 -7.83 7.06 12.18
CA LYS A 4 -6.77 7.54 13.08
C LYS A 4 -5.39 7.33 12.47
N LEU A 5 -5.15 6.16 11.91
CA LEU A 5 -3.88 5.84 11.26
C LEU A 5 -3.64 6.73 10.04
N PHE A 6 -4.65 6.96 9.22
CA PHE A 6 -4.55 7.84 8.06
C PHE A 6 -4.15 9.26 8.47
N LYS A 7 -4.75 9.78 9.53
CA LYS A 7 -4.41 11.10 10.06
C LYS A 7 -2.96 11.16 10.53
N GLU A 8 -2.52 10.14 11.27
CA GLU A 8 -1.14 10.06 11.74
C GLU A 8 -0.14 10.00 10.59
N LEU A 9 -0.42 9.20 9.57
CA LEU A 9 0.44 9.09 8.39
C LEU A 9 0.50 10.39 7.61
N TRP A 10 -0.62 11.09 7.49
CA TRP A 10 -0.66 12.39 6.83
C TRP A 10 0.24 13.41 7.54
N GLU A 11 0.27 13.40 8.86
CA GLU A 11 1.07 14.33 9.66
C GLU A 11 2.58 14.11 9.50
N ILE A 12 3.02 12.85 9.29
CA ILE A 12 4.45 12.52 9.28
C ILE A 12 5.04 12.31 7.88
N ARG A 13 4.22 12.16 6.85
CA ARG A 13 4.67 11.90 5.49
C ARG A 13 4.56 13.14 4.61
N ARG A 14 5.31 13.15 3.51
CA ARG A 14 5.19 14.20 2.50
C ARG A 14 3.80 14.20 1.89
N HIS A 15 3.26 15.38 1.64
CA HIS A 15 1.95 15.54 1.01
C HIS A 15 2.07 15.46 -0.51
N GLU A 16 2.60 14.35 -0.96
CA GLU A 16 2.87 14.07 -2.37
C GLU A 16 2.51 12.64 -2.72
N CYS A 17 2.05 12.44 -3.95
CA CYS A 17 1.83 11.10 -4.46
C CYS A 17 3.15 10.34 -4.52
N VAL A 18 3.21 9.14 -3.95
CA VAL A 18 4.42 8.31 -3.93
C VAL A 18 4.82 7.82 -5.32
N VAL A 19 3.91 7.87 -6.30
CA VAL A 19 4.15 7.41 -7.67
C VAL A 19 4.60 8.55 -8.57
N CYS A 20 3.78 9.61 -8.69
CA CYS A 20 4.04 10.68 -9.66
C CYS A 20 4.55 11.99 -9.04
N GLY A 21 4.61 12.09 -7.72
CA GLY A 21 5.07 13.28 -7.03
C GLY A 21 4.10 14.45 -7.01
N ALA A 22 2.87 14.27 -7.50
CA ALA A 22 1.86 15.34 -7.50
C ALA A 22 1.57 15.79 -6.08
N HIS A 23 1.51 17.10 -5.87
CA HIS A 23 1.18 17.69 -4.57
C HIS A 23 -0.28 17.41 -4.22
N ILE A 24 -0.53 17.07 -2.95
CA ILE A 24 -1.87 16.81 -2.43
C ILE A 24 -2.10 17.78 -1.27
N GLU A 25 -2.97 18.75 -1.46
CA GLU A 25 -3.23 19.77 -0.43
C GLU A 25 -4.06 19.22 0.73
N GLU A 26 -5.09 18.49 0.40
CA GLU A 26 -6.01 17.91 1.38
C GLU A 26 -6.22 16.45 1.08
N ALA A 27 -5.95 15.59 2.07
CA ALA A 27 -6.12 14.17 1.90
C ALA A 27 -7.54 13.74 2.26
N GLY A 28 -8.18 13.03 1.36
CA GLY A 28 -9.40 12.28 1.63
C GLY A 28 -9.07 10.78 1.67
N PRO A 29 -10.06 9.92 1.97
CA PRO A 29 -9.85 8.46 2.00
C PRO A 29 -9.26 7.89 0.72
N ILE A 30 -9.57 8.47 -0.42
CA ILE A 30 -9.07 8.02 -1.73
C ILE A 30 -7.55 8.20 -1.88
N ASN A 31 -6.94 9.04 -1.05
CA ASN A 31 -5.51 9.29 -1.11
C ASN A 31 -4.67 8.27 -0.32
N PHE A 32 -5.33 7.39 0.45
CA PHE A 32 -4.64 6.35 1.24
C PHE A 32 -4.87 5.00 0.58
N SER A 33 -3.80 4.48 0.00
CA SER A 33 -3.84 3.28 -0.84
C SER A 33 -3.13 2.12 -0.16
N HIS A 34 -3.78 0.95 -0.12
CA HIS A 34 -3.17 -0.27 0.39
C HIS A 34 -2.43 -1.00 -0.73
N LEU A 35 -1.20 -1.45 -0.45
CA LEU A 35 -0.45 -2.30 -1.38
C LEU A 35 -1.09 -3.68 -1.45
N LEU A 36 -1.20 -4.35 -0.31
CA LEU A 36 -1.91 -5.62 -0.19
C LEU A 36 -3.37 -5.31 0.14
N PRO A 37 -4.33 -5.78 -0.67
CA PRO A 37 -5.74 -5.46 -0.47
C PRO A 37 -6.22 -5.83 0.93
N LYS A 38 -6.86 -4.89 1.62
CA LYS A 38 -7.29 -5.11 3.00
C LYS A 38 -8.32 -6.23 3.18
N GLY A 39 -9.10 -6.52 2.15
CA GLY A 39 -10.08 -7.61 2.17
C GLY A 39 -9.43 -8.99 2.20
N SER A 40 -8.32 -9.17 1.48
CA SER A 40 -7.58 -10.43 1.39
C SER A 40 -6.46 -10.55 2.43
N TYR A 41 -5.93 -9.42 2.89
CA TYR A 41 -4.80 -9.37 3.80
C TYR A 41 -5.18 -8.58 5.06
N ARG A 42 -6.14 -9.10 5.82
CA ARG A 42 -6.73 -8.39 6.97
C ARG A 42 -5.70 -7.97 8.02
N SER A 43 -4.70 -8.80 8.28
CA SER A 43 -3.65 -8.49 9.25
C SER A 43 -2.75 -7.33 8.82
N MET A 44 -2.79 -6.96 7.52
CA MET A 44 -1.99 -5.88 6.97
C MET A 44 -2.77 -4.57 6.84
N ARG A 45 -4.05 -4.57 7.19
CA ARG A 45 -4.92 -3.41 7.00
C ARG A 45 -4.43 -2.14 7.72
N LEU A 46 -3.89 -2.31 8.93
CA LEU A 46 -3.39 -1.20 9.75
C LEU A 46 -1.87 -1.15 9.84
N ASP A 47 -1.17 -1.86 8.96
CA ASP A 47 0.28 -1.79 8.90
C ASP A 47 0.68 -0.55 8.09
N PRO A 48 1.42 0.42 8.69
CA PRO A 48 1.81 1.64 7.99
C PRO A 48 2.60 1.39 6.71
N ARG A 49 3.35 0.29 6.63
CA ARG A 49 4.12 -0.07 5.43
C ARG A 49 3.22 -0.44 4.26
N ASN A 50 1.98 -0.87 4.55
CA ASN A 50 1.01 -1.27 3.54
C ASN A 50 0.16 -0.10 3.03
N ILE A 51 0.34 1.09 3.58
CA ILE A 51 -0.49 2.25 3.25
C ILE A 51 0.40 3.34 2.67
N HIS A 52 0.05 3.81 1.47
CA HIS A 52 0.79 4.85 0.77
C HIS A 52 -0.13 5.99 0.35
N ILE A 53 0.44 7.21 0.31
CA ILE A 53 -0.28 8.38 -0.16
C ILE A 53 -0.17 8.43 -1.67
N LYS A 54 -1.32 8.44 -2.35
CA LYS A 54 -1.40 8.52 -3.81
C LYS A 54 -2.43 9.55 -4.23
N CYS A 55 -2.18 10.21 -5.35
CA CYS A 55 -3.22 11.02 -5.99
C CYS A 55 -4.32 10.12 -6.52
N ALA A 56 -5.51 10.68 -6.76
CA ALA A 56 -6.65 9.90 -7.22
C ALA A 56 -6.37 9.10 -8.50
N PRO A 57 -5.77 9.68 -9.55
CA PRO A 57 -5.46 8.92 -10.75
C PRO A 57 -4.53 7.73 -10.51
N CYS A 58 -3.50 7.89 -9.69
CA CYS A 58 -2.56 6.79 -9.40
C CYS A 58 -3.22 5.70 -8.55
N HIS A 59 -4.06 6.09 -7.58
CA HIS A 59 -4.82 5.14 -6.78
C HIS A 59 -5.75 4.30 -7.67
N GLU A 60 -6.42 4.95 -8.60
CA GLU A 60 -7.30 4.26 -9.56
C GLU A 60 -6.52 3.29 -10.45
N ARG A 61 -5.36 3.70 -10.95
CA ARG A 61 -4.50 2.84 -11.75
C ARG A 61 -4.05 1.59 -10.99
N TRP A 62 -3.71 1.75 -9.72
CA TRP A 62 -3.37 0.62 -8.86
C TRP A 62 -4.55 -0.36 -8.74
N HIS A 63 -5.76 0.14 -8.55
CA HIS A 63 -6.95 -0.70 -8.48
C HIS A 63 -7.27 -1.40 -9.80
N GLN A 64 -7.12 -0.70 -10.92
CA GLN A 64 -7.44 -1.25 -12.23
C GLN A 64 -6.43 -2.29 -12.71
N HIS A 65 -5.15 -2.04 -12.49
CA HIS A 65 -4.09 -2.86 -13.09
C HIS A 65 -3.41 -3.79 -12.09
N GLY A 66 -3.35 -3.40 -10.81
CA GLY A 66 -2.67 -4.16 -9.79
C GLY A 66 -1.16 -4.23 -10.00
N ALA A 67 -0.48 -4.96 -9.12
CA ALA A 67 0.97 -5.12 -9.19
C ALA A 67 1.41 -5.75 -10.52
N ASP A 68 0.72 -6.77 -10.97
CA ASP A 68 1.12 -7.49 -12.19
C ASP A 68 0.97 -6.62 -13.43
N GLY A 69 -0.09 -5.83 -13.52
CA GLY A 69 -0.32 -4.93 -14.65
C GLY A 69 0.65 -3.76 -14.72
N LEU A 70 1.22 -3.37 -13.58
CA LEU A 70 2.15 -2.24 -13.48
C LEU A 70 3.61 -2.67 -13.33
N ARG A 71 3.87 -3.97 -13.30
CA ARG A 71 5.17 -4.55 -12.95
C ARG A 71 6.34 -4.02 -13.77
N TYR A 72 6.13 -3.78 -15.05
CA TYR A 72 7.18 -3.32 -15.94
C TYR A 72 7.16 -1.82 -16.22
N SER A 73 6.29 -1.08 -15.52
CA SER A 73 6.28 0.38 -15.61
C SER A 73 7.40 0.96 -14.75
N PHE A 74 8.31 1.69 -15.37
CA PHE A 74 9.43 2.33 -14.66
C PHE A 74 8.94 3.24 -13.53
N GLN A 75 7.85 3.98 -13.77
CA GLN A 75 7.27 4.90 -12.79
C GLN A 75 6.83 4.18 -11.51
N TRP A 76 6.43 2.90 -11.61
CA TRP A 76 5.90 2.12 -10.51
C TRP A 76 6.92 1.20 -9.86
N ARG A 77 8.20 1.23 -10.29
CA ARG A 77 9.22 0.27 -9.85
C ARG A 77 9.39 0.18 -8.34
N ASN A 78 9.38 1.32 -7.63
CA ASN A 78 9.55 1.33 -6.18
C ASN A 78 8.32 0.76 -5.48
N ILE A 79 7.14 1.06 -5.99
CA ILE A 79 5.87 0.54 -5.44
C ILE A 79 5.81 -0.97 -5.62
N ILE A 80 6.18 -1.47 -6.79
CA ILE A 80 6.22 -2.91 -7.07
C ILE A 80 7.23 -3.61 -6.16
N TRP A 81 8.41 -3.02 -5.98
CA TRP A 81 9.40 -3.57 -5.07
C TRP A 81 8.87 -3.69 -3.64
N MET A 82 8.25 -2.64 -3.13
CA MET A 82 7.66 -2.66 -1.79
C MET A 82 6.52 -3.67 -1.67
N TYR A 83 5.70 -3.78 -2.72
CA TYR A 83 4.62 -4.76 -2.78
C TYR A 83 5.17 -6.20 -2.68
N ASP A 84 6.15 -6.52 -3.52
CA ASP A 84 6.75 -7.86 -3.54
C ASP A 84 7.40 -8.21 -2.20
N ASP A 85 8.13 -7.27 -1.62
CA ASP A 85 8.80 -7.45 -0.33
C ASP A 85 7.80 -7.70 0.80
N LEU A 86 6.76 -6.89 0.87
CA LEU A 86 5.74 -7.01 1.90
C LEU A 86 4.91 -8.28 1.75
N LYS A 87 4.62 -8.67 0.52
CA LYS A 87 3.89 -9.91 0.23
C LYS A 87 4.70 -11.13 0.62
N GLU A 88 6.01 -11.12 0.34
CA GLU A 88 6.90 -12.19 0.76
C GLU A 88 6.93 -12.32 2.29
N GLU A 89 7.08 -11.21 3.00
CA GLU A 89 7.04 -11.19 4.46
C GLU A 89 5.73 -11.78 4.99
N TYR A 90 4.61 -11.38 4.41
CA TYR A 90 3.30 -11.92 4.78
C TYR A 90 3.22 -13.42 4.57
N ASN A 91 3.67 -13.90 3.41
CA ASN A 91 3.64 -15.33 3.09
C ASN A 91 4.52 -16.15 4.03
N LEU A 92 5.71 -15.65 4.36
CA LEU A 92 6.61 -16.31 5.32
C LEU A 92 5.99 -16.38 6.72
N ARG A 93 5.35 -15.30 7.15
CA ARG A 93 4.66 -15.24 8.45
C ARG A 93 3.53 -16.25 8.52
N MET A 94 2.72 -16.35 7.46
CA MET A 94 1.62 -17.30 7.41
C MET A 94 2.13 -18.74 7.38
N SER A 95 3.20 -19.02 6.65
CA SER A 95 3.84 -20.34 6.63
C SER A 95 4.36 -20.75 8.00
N ALA A 96 4.97 -19.81 8.74
CA ALA A 96 5.45 -20.05 10.10
C ALA A 96 4.30 -20.39 11.05
N GLN A 97 3.16 -19.70 10.93
CA GLN A 97 1.98 -19.99 11.73
C GLN A 97 1.43 -21.38 11.46
N LEU A 98 1.37 -21.78 10.20
CA LEU A 98 0.91 -23.13 9.82
C LEU A 98 1.86 -24.20 10.33
N SER A 99 3.16 -24.00 10.23
CA SER A 99 4.17 -24.93 10.75
C SER A 99 4.10 -25.04 12.26
N GLY A 100 3.83 -23.95 12.97
CA GLY A 100 3.72 -23.94 14.42
C GLY A 100 2.51 -24.67 14.97
N LYS A 101 1.56 -25.05 14.12
CA LYS A 101 0.36 -25.80 14.53
C LYS A 101 0.51 -27.30 14.37
N ALA A 102 1.61 -27.73 13.82
CA ALA A 102 1.84 -29.14 13.54
C ALA A 102 2.08 -29.99 14.81
#